data_eec59981f19c82d9e216fd2adbaf3cde
#
_entry.id   eec59981f19c82d9e216fd2adbaf3cde
#
_cell.length_a   1.000
_cell.length_b   1.000
_cell.length_c   1.000
_cell.angle_alpha   90.00
_cell.angle_beta   90.00
_cell.angle_gamma   90.00
#
_symmetry.space_group_name_H-M   'P 1'
#
loop_
_entity.id
_entity.type
_entity.pdbx_description
1 polymer ?
#
loop_
_entity_poly.entity_id
_entity_poly.type
_entity_poly.pdbx_seq_one_letter_code
_entity_poly.pdbx_strand_id
1 'polypeptide(L)'
;VKTRLLLAALVVVLVAPAGVWAQAPKPAETQKGSGRVKQVAEIEMEKGGIIKIEFFPDDAPKTVENFVTLAKKGFYNGLTFHRIEPGFVVQGGDPKGDGTGGPGYKVKAEFNKNQHVRGAVAMARSQDPDSAGSQFYITLAPAHFLDGKYTVFGKVTSGMNIVDNIKKGDKMKSVKIIETAE
;
A
#
# COMPACT_ATOMS: atom_id res chain seq x y z
N VAL A 1 -30.66 42.03 82.13
CA VAL A 1 -31.67 41.31 81.33
C VAL A 1 -31.09 41.07 79.94
N LYS A 2 -30.59 39.88 79.63
CA LYS A 2 -30.10 39.54 78.32
C LYS A 2 -30.84 38.28 77.83
N THR A 3 -31.74 38.48 76.88
CA THR A 3 -32.52 37.46 76.23
C THR A 3 -31.64 36.78 75.17
N ARG A 4 -31.40 35.49 75.31
CA ARG A 4 -30.72 34.68 74.30
C ARG A 4 -31.76 34.04 73.39
N LEU A 5 -31.74 34.43 72.14
CA LEU A 5 -32.51 33.82 71.06
C LEU A 5 -31.79 32.59 70.60
N LEU A 6 -32.40 31.43 70.75
CA LEU A 6 -31.92 30.13 70.15
C LEU A 6 -32.45 30.05 68.73
N LEU A 7 -31.51 30.09 67.71
CA LEU A 7 -31.83 29.77 66.35
C LEU A 7 -31.71 28.25 66.18
N ALA A 8 -32.82 27.62 65.91
CA ALA A 8 -32.83 26.20 65.47
C ALA A 8 -32.47 26.15 63.99
N ALA A 9 -31.32 25.55 63.67
CA ALA A 9 -30.91 25.31 62.30
C ALA A 9 -31.66 24.09 61.76
N LEU A 10 -32.52 24.32 60.81
CA LEU A 10 -33.19 23.22 60.00
C LEU A 10 -32.22 22.69 58.99
N VAL A 11 -31.75 21.47 59.21
CA VAL A 11 -30.91 20.75 58.22
C VAL A 11 -31.84 20.11 57.19
N VAL A 12 -31.94 20.72 56.02
CA VAL A 12 -32.62 20.13 54.87
C VAL A 12 -31.64 19.15 54.18
N VAL A 13 -31.85 17.87 54.36
CA VAL A 13 -31.14 16.83 53.60
C VAL A 13 -31.72 16.76 52.19
N LEU A 14 -31.04 17.36 51.23
CA LEU A 14 -31.35 17.20 49.82
C LEU A 14 -30.86 15.80 49.36
N VAL A 15 -31.79 14.86 49.21
CA VAL A 15 -31.54 13.59 48.53
C VAL A 15 -31.48 13.86 47.02
N ALA A 16 -30.29 13.88 46.45
CA ALA A 16 -30.13 13.96 45.02
C ALA A 16 -30.56 12.63 44.37
N PRO A 17 -31.36 12.64 43.29
CA PRO A 17 -31.69 11.43 42.57
C PRO A 17 -30.42 10.90 41.86
N ALA A 18 -30.17 9.58 41.97
CA ALA A 18 -29.12 8.90 41.29
C ALA A 18 -29.17 9.19 39.78
N GLY A 19 -28.21 9.99 39.32
CA GLY A 19 -28.07 10.30 37.91
C GLY A 19 -27.81 9.03 37.12
N VAL A 20 -28.70 8.73 36.17
CA VAL A 20 -28.48 7.74 35.12
C VAL A 20 -27.28 8.22 34.31
N TRP A 21 -26.15 7.59 34.53
CA TRP A 21 -24.97 7.81 33.70
C TRP A 21 -25.30 7.25 32.29
N ALA A 22 -25.67 8.15 31.39
CA ALA A 22 -25.77 7.82 29.98
C ALA A 22 -24.40 7.34 29.51
N GLN A 23 -24.27 6.04 29.28
CA GLN A 23 -23.09 5.47 28.66
C GLN A 23 -22.92 6.15 27.29
N ALA A 24 -21.75 6.75 27.05
CA ALA A 24 -21.39 7.22 25.73
C ALA A 24 -21.58 6.09 24.72
N PRO A 25 -22.13 6.37 23.53
CA PRO A 25 -22.28 5.35 22.51
C PRO A 25 -20.89 4.78 22.20
N LYS A 26 -20.75 3.44 22.34
CA LYS A 26 -19.57 2.74 21.84
C LYS A 26 -19.32 3.18 20.39
N PRO A 27 -18.06 3.44 20.00
CA PRO A 27 -17.76 3.65 18.60
C PRO A 27 -18.34 2.46 17.82
N ALA A 28 -19.12 2.76 16.80
CA ALA A 28 -19.66 1.73 15.92
C ALA A 28 -18.49 0.92 15.39
N GLU A 29 -18.42 -0.35 15.78
CA GLU A 29 -17.59 -1.33 15.11
C GLU A 29 -18.06 -1.31 13.66
N THR A 30 -17.23 -0.74 12.79
CA THR A 30 -17.43 -0.79 11.35
C THR A 30 -17.49 -2.26 10.99
N GLN A 31 -18.71 -2.76 10.74
CA GLN A 31 -18.95 -4.11 10.27
C GLN A 31 -18.14 -4.31 8.98
N LYS A 32 -17.05 -5.06 9.10
CA LYS A 32 -16.23 -5.55 7.99
C LYS A 32 -16.99 -6.70 7.32
N GLY A 33 -17.99 -6.31 6.55
CA GLY A 33 -18.86 -7.19 5.77
C GLY A 33 -19.08 -6.60 4.39
N SER A 34 -17.99 -6.21 3.72
CA SER A 34 -17.96 -5.96 2.29
C SER A 34 -17.10 -7.06 1.69
N GLY A 35 -17.61 -7.82 0.74
CA GLY A 35 -16.83 -8.79 -0.03
C GLY A 35 -15.50 -8.16 -0.42
N ARG A 36 -14.41 -8.87 -0.17
CA ARG A 36 -13.06 -8.34 -0.37
C ARG A 36 -12.87 -8.15 -1.86
N VAL A 37 -12.86 -6.90 -2.31
CA VAL A 37 -12.58 -6.59 -3.72
C VAL A 37 -11.10 -6.85 -3.94
N LYS A 38 -10.79 -7.88 -4.73
CA LYS A 38 -9.42 -8.20 -5.12
C LYS A 38 -9.00 -7.25 -6.23
N GLN A 39 -7.93 -6.49 -6.00
CA GLN A 39 -7.33 -5.62 -7.00
C GLN A 39 -6.16 -6.31 -7.68
N VAL A 40 -6.12 -6.20 -9.01
CA VAL A 40 -5.05 -6.73 -9.86
C VAL A 40 -4.58 -5.61 -10.76
N ALA A 41 -3.26 -5.42 -10.92
CA ALA A 41 -2.75 -4.54 -11.95
C ALA A 41 -2.59 -5.30 -13.27
N GLU A 42 -3.03 -4.66 -14.36
CA GLU A 42 -2.74 -5.08 -15.73
C GLU A 42 -1.80 -4.06 -16.37
N ILE A 43 -0.58 -4.50 -16.70
CA ILE A 43 0.39 -3.72 -17.46
C ILE A 43 0.29 -4.16 -18.92
N GLU A 44 -0.27 -3.33 -19.77
CA GLU A 44 -0.28 -3.51 -21.21
C GLU A 44 1.03 -2.99 -21.78
N MET A 45 1.76 -3.82 -22.51
CA MET A 45 3.00 -3.42 -23.15
C MET A 45 2.75 -2.78 -24.51
N GLU A 46 3.54 -1.77 -24.90
CA GLU A 46 3.41 -1.11 -26.21
C GLU A 46 3.64 -2.08 -27.37
N LYS A 47 4.53 -3.05 -27.17
CA LYS A 47 4.82 -4.13 -28.14
C LYS A 47 3.77 -5.26 -28.15
N GLY A 48 2.72 -5.12 -27.34
CA GLY A 48 1.69 -6.13 -27.16
C GLY A 48 1.96 -7.05 -25.94
N GLY A 49 0.86 -7.65 -25.48
CA GLY A 49 0.84 -8.53 -24.31
C GLY A 49 0.50 -7.80 -23.01
N ILE A 50 -0.01 -8.58 -22.07
CA ILE A 50 -0.48 -8.09 -20.76
C ILE A 50 0.25 -8.88 -19.65
N ILE A 51 0.79 -8.15 -18.68
CA ILE A 51 1.35 -8.68 -17.44
C ILE A 51 0.35 -8.40 -16.33
N LYS A 52 -0.07 -9.44 -15.58
CA LYS A 52 -1.00 -9.29 -14.46
C LYS A 52 -0.25 -9.46 -13.14
N ILE A 53 -0.49 -8.52 -12.22
CA ILE A 53 0.12 -8.49 -10.89
C ILE A 53 -0.98 -8.56 -9.84
N GLU A 54 -0.93 -9.59 -9.00
CA GLU A 54 -1.72 -9.69 -7.78
C GLU A 54 -0.98 -8.99 -6.63
N PHE A 55 -1.70 -8.17 -5.86
CA PHE A 55 -1.13 -7.42 -4.75
C PHE A 55 -1.20 -8.16 -3.42
N PHE A 56 -0.34 -7.75 -2.47
CA PHE A 56 -0.31 -8.20 -1.08
C PHE A 56 -0.67 -7.05 -0.11
N PRO A 57 -1.95 -6.60 -0.10
CA PRO A 57 -2.36 -5.43 0.68
C PRO A 57 -2.27 -5.63 2.20
N ASP A 58 -2.32 -6.88 2.68
CA ASP A 58 -2.16 -7.17 4.11
C ASP A 58 -0.69 -7.06 4.57
N ASP A 59 0.26 -7.30 3.67
CA ASP A 59 1.70 -7.28 3.96
C ASP A 59 2.37 -5.93 3.64
N ALA A 60 1.83 -5.18 2.67
CA ALA A 60 2.37 -3.90 2.22
C ALA A 60 1.26 -2.90 1.84
N PRO A 61 0.36 -2.53 2.79
CA PRO A 61 -0.83 -1.74 2.50
C PRO A 61 -0.53 -0.38 1.89
N LYS A 62 0.47 0.36 2.39
CA LYS A 62 0.82 1.70 1.90
C LYS A 62 1.49 1.66 0.54
N THR A 63 2.30 0.65 0.30
CA THR A 63 2.95 0.44 -1.01
C THR A 63 1.93 0.08 -2.07
N VAL A 64 0.98 -0.82 -1.76
CA VAL A 64 -0.11 -1.18 -2.67
C VAL A 64 -1.00 0.04 -2.95
N GLU A 65 -1.42 0.78 -1.92
CA GLU A 65 -2.21 2.02 -2.05
C GLU A 65 -1.52 3.03 -2.97
N ASN A 66 -0.20 3.22 -2.78
CA ASN A 66 0.61 4.11 -3.61
C ASN A 66 0.64 3.67 -5.07
N PHE A 67 0.95 2.40 -5.34
CA PHE A 67 1.00 1.87 -6.70
C PHE A 67 -0.36 1.99 -7.40
N VAL A 68 -1.44 1.59 -6.71
CA VAL A 68 -2.81 1.68 -7.22
C VAL A 68 -3.20 3.13 -7.53
N THR A 69 -2.88 4.06 -6.64
CA THR A 69 -3.15 5.50 -6.82
C THR A 69 -2.42 6.06 -8.03
N LEU A 70 -1.14 5.74 -8.20
CA LEU A 70 -0.34 6.17 -9.34
C LEU A 70 -0.85 5.56 -10.65
N ALA A 71 -1.20 4.27 -10.64
CA ALA A 71 -1.75 3.58 -11.79
C ALA A 71 -3.11 4.19 -12.23
N LYS A 72 -4.03 4.42 -11.28
CA LYS A 72 -5.34 5.05 -11.54
C LYS A 72 -5.19 6.49 -12.10
N LYS A 73 -4.12 7.20 -11.74
CA LYS A 73 -3.78 8.53 -12.31
C LYS A 73 -3.10 8.46 -13.68
N GLY A 74 -2.84 7.26 -14.20
CA GLY A 74 -2.12 7.07 -15.46
C GLY A 74 -0.62 7.38 -15.38
N PHE A 75 -0.06 7.51 -14.18
CA PHE A 75 1.34 7.88 -13.97
C PHE A 75 2.33 6.97 -14.69
N TYR A 76 2.05 5.68 -14.75
CA TYR A 76 2.92 4.68 -15.37
C TYR A 76 2.79 4.60 -16.90
N ASN A 77 1.76 5.24 -17.50
CA ASN A 77 1.52 5.14 -18.93
C ASN A 77 2.67 5.79 -19.72
N GLY A 78 3.22 5.05 -20.67
CA GLY A 78 4.35 5.48 -21.49
C GLY A 78 5.72 5.38 -20.79
N LEU A 79 5.78 5.04 -19.50
CA LEU A 79 7.06 4.86 -18.82
C LEU A 79 7.76 3.58 -19.28
N THR A 80 9.10 3.61 -19.23
CA THR A 80 9.95 2.53 -19.71
C THR A 80 10.39 1.59 -18.59
N PHE A 81 10.73 0.37 -18.99
CA PHE A 81 11.64 -0.47 -18.21
C PHE A 81 13.06 -0.02 -18.53
N HIS A 82 13.62 0.80 -17.66
CA HIS A 82 14.90 1.49 -17.88
C HIS A 82 16.12 0.65 -17.48
N ARG A 83 15.93 -0.39 -16.64
CA ARG A 83 17.00 -1.28 -16.18
C ARG A 83 16.59 -2.73 -16.33
N ILE A 84 17.44 -3.50 -17.00
CA ILE A 84 17.27 -4.94 -17.20
C ILE A 84 18.58 -5.62 -16.77
N GLU A 85 18.47 -6.51 -15.80
CA GLU A 85 19.57 -7.38 -15.37
C GLU A 85 19.18 -8.83 -15.68
N PRO A 86 19.73 -9.43 -16.72
CA PRO A 86 19.38 -10.78 -17.14
C PRO A 86 19.52 -11.80 -16.01
N GLY A 87 18.50 -12.64 -15.84
CA GLY A 87 18.46 -13.64 -14.76
C GLY A 87 18.27 -13.06 -13.36
N PHE A 88 18.05 -11.74 -13.24
CA PHE A 88 17.84 -11.08 -11.94
C PHE A 88 16.55 -10.29 -11.92
N VAL A 89 16.51 -9.09 -12.51
CA VAL A 89 15.32 -8.22 -12.45
C VAL A 89 15.10 -7.42 -13.73
N VAL A 90 13.83 -7.02 -13.93
CA VAL A 90 13.44 -5.93 -14.83
C VAL A 90 12.86 -4.81 -13.96
N GLN A 91 13.33 -3.57 -14.12
CA GLN A 91 12.96 -2.41 -13.30
C GLN A 91 12.38 -1.30 -14.16
N GLY A 92 11.25 -0.75 -13.71
CA GLY A 92 10.55 0.35 -14.37
C GLY A 92 9.91 1.31 -13.37
N GLY A 93 8.98 2.16 -13.86
CA GLY A 93 8.23 3.09 -13.02
C GLY A 93 8.96 4.40 -12.71
N ASP A 94 10.02 4.70 -13.46
CA ASP A 94 10.76 5.96 -13.38
C ASP A 94 10.29 6.93 -14.46
N PRO A 95 9.70 8.10 -14.10
CA PRO A 95 9.27 9.10 -15.08
C PRO A 95 10.42 9.74 -15.88
N LYS A 96 11.66 9.70 -15.36
CA LYS A 96 12.85 10.18 -16.09
C LYS A 96 13.50 9.10 -16.95
N GLY A 97 13.29 7.82 -16.61
CA GLY A 97 13.88 6.70 -17.34
C GLY A 97 15.38 6.50 -17.14
N ASP A 98 15.99 7.15 -16.14
CA ASP A 98 17.43 7.09 -15.84
C ASP A 98 17.75 6.49 -14.44
N GLY A 99 16.72 6.13 -13.68
CA GLY A 99 16.81 5.59 -12.32
C GLY A 99 16.71 6.64 -11.22
N THR A 100 16.63 7.93 -11.56
CA THR A 100 16.63 9.04 -10.58
C THR A 100 15.28 9.66 -10.32
N GLY A 101 14.27 9.32 -11.14
CA GLY A 101 12.93 9.90 -11.05
C GLY A 101 12.03 9.20 -10.05
N GLY A 102 10.89 9.85 -9.77
CA GLY A 102 9.87 9.35 -8.85
C GLY A 102 8.64 10.24 -8.85
N PRO A 103 7.66 9.98 -7.99
CA PRO A 103 6.36 10.67 -7.96
C PRO A 103 6.40 12.03 -7.24
N GLY A 104 7.58 12.47 -6.78
CA GLY A 104 7.75 13.71 -6.01
C GLY A 104 7.61 13.54 -4.49
N TYR A 105 7.42 12.32 -4.01
CA TYR A 105 7.36 11.96 -2.59
C TYR A 105 7.96 10.56 -2.37
N LYS A 106 8.10 10.18 -1.09
CA LYS A 106 8.64 8.88 -0.68
C LYS A 106 7.59 8.07 0.09
N VAL A 107 7.72 6.75 0.02
CA VAL A 107 6.90 5.78 0.76
C VAL A 107 7.81 5.02 1.71
N LYS A 108 7.38 4.87 2.96
CA LYS A 108 8.11 4.10 3.97
C LYS A 108 8.18 2.63 3.59
N ALA A 109 9.28 2.00 3.97
CA ALA A 109 9.46 0.58 3.78
C ALA A 109 8.42 -0.25 4.58
N GLU A 110 7.90 -1.29 3.93
CA GLU A 110 7.01 -2.28 4.53
C GLU A 110 7.62 -3.66 4.33
N PHE A 111 8.79 -3.88 4.99
CA PHE A 111 9.48 -5.17 4.92
C PHE A 111 8.61 -6.26 5.51
N ASN A 112 8.48 -7.36 4.78
CA ASN A 112 7.60 -8.45 5.12
C ASN A 112 8.25 -9.82 4.80
N LYS A 113 7.52 -10.90 5.06
CA LYS A 113 8.01 -12.28 4.89
C LYS A 113 7.94 -12.80 3.45
N ASN A 114 7.36 -12.03 2.52
CA ASN A 114 7.26 -12.47 1.13
C ASN A 114 8.64 -12.50 0.50
N GLN A 115 8.95 -13.63 -0.12
CA GLN A 115 10.27 -13.90 -0.69
C GLN A 115 10.37 -13.36 -2.12
N HIS A 116 11.59 -13.00 -2.52
CA HIS A 116 11.92 -12.65 -3.89
C HIS A 116 12.07 -13.91 -4.75
N VAL A 117 10.99 -14.68 -4.87
CA VAL A 117 10.91 -15.78 -5.84
C VAL A 117 10.72 -15.20 -7.26
N ARG A 118 10.90 -16.02 -8.31
CA ARG A 118 10.60 -15.58 -9.67
C ARG A 118 9.19 -15.00 -9.79
N GLY A 119 9.06 -13.81 -10.38
CA GLY A 119 7.80 -13.07 -10.55
C GLY A 119 7.38 -12.23 -9.34
N ALA A 120 8.19 -12.18 -8.26
CA ALA A 120 7.93 -11.24 -7.17
C ALA A 120 8.04 -9.79 -7.67
N VAL A 121 7.14 -8.93 -7.19
CA VAL A 121 7.10 -7.51 -7.51
C VAL A 121 7.43 -6.73 -6.26
N ALA A 122 8.51 -5.93 -6.30
CA ALA A 122 9.01 -5.21 -5.14
C ALA A 122 9.41 -3.76 -5.49
N MET A 123 9.43 -2.90 -4.47
CA MET A 123 9.82 -1.50 -4.64
C MET A 123 11.33 -1.35 -4.78
N ALA A 124 11.75 -0.62 -5.81
CA ALA A 124 13.11 -0.11 -5.89
C ALA A 124 13.27 1.09 -4.93
N ARG A 125 14.49 1.27 -4.41
CA ARG A 125 14.84 2.34 -3.49
C ARG A 125 16.33 2.68 -3.55
N SER A 126 16.71 3.81 -2.98
CA SER A 126 18.11 4.15 -2.72
C SER A 126 18.66 3.39 -1.49
N GLN A 127 19.79 3.83 -0.92
CA GLN A 127 20.32 3.23 0.32
C GLN A 127 19.38 3.45 1.52
N ASP A 128 18.68 4.58 1.58
CA ASP A 128 17.66 4.86 2.59
C ASP A 128 16.47 3.92 2.40
N PRO A 129 16.12 3.08 3.39
CA PRO A 129 14.98 2.17 3.32
C PRO A 129 13.65 2.88 2.98
N ASP A 130 13.46 4.09 3.48
CA ASP A 130 12.24 4.88 3.32
C ASP A 130 12.27 5.79 2.08
N SER A 131 13.07 5.43 1.06
CA SER A 131 13.23 6.21 -0.17
C SER A 131 12.45 5.68 -1.38
N ALA A 132 11.66 4.64 -1.23
CA ALA A 132 10.82 4.14 -2.31
C ALA A 132 9.85 5.23 -2.81
N GLY A 133 9.48 5.17 -4.08
CA GLY A 133 8.56 6.14 -4.69
C GLY A 133 7.61 5.46 -5.68
N SER A 134 7.94 5.54 -6.97
CA SER A 134 7.17 4.89 -8.04
C SER A 134 7.92 3.74 -8.71
N GLN A 135 9.24 3.64 -8.53
CA GLN A 135 10.03 2.61 -9.21
C GLN A 135 9.81 1.25 -8.56
N PHE A 136 9.61 0.23 -9.39
CA PHE A 136 9.43 -1.15 -8.98
C PHE A 136 10.24 -2.08 -9.88
N TYR A 137 10.46 -3.29 -9.40
CA TYR A 137 11.09 -4.34 -10.21
C TYR A 137 10.32 -5.66 -10.09
N ILE A 138 10.48 -6.48 -11.13
CA ILE A 138 9.97 -7.84 -11.20
C ILE A 138 11.17 -8.78 -11.27
N THR A 139 11.21 -9.79 -10.40
CA THR A 139 12.31 -10.76 -10.37
C THR A 139 12.18 -11.78 -11.50
N LEU A 140 13.28 -12.04 -12.22
CA LEU A 140 13.37 -13.03 -13.27
C LEU A 140 13.76 -14.43 -12.75
N ALA A 141 14.44 -14.45 -11.58
CA ALA A 141 14.85 -15.66 -10.88
C ALA A 141 14.76 -15.39 -9.35
N PRO A 142 14.85 -16.43 -8.50
CA PRO A 142 14.90 -16.23 -7.05
C PRO A 142 16.09 -15.35 -6.64
N ALA A 143 15.82 -14.37 -5.77
CA ALA A 143 16.80 -13.39 -5.27
C ALA A 143 16.69 -13.24 -3.75
N HIS A 144 16.80 -14.36 -3.02
CA HIS A 144 16.58 -14.44 -1.57
C HIS A 144 17.49 -13.51 -0.74
N PHE A 145 18.62 -13.06 -1.27
CA PHE A 145 19.50 -12.10 -0.61
C PHE A 145 18.86 -10.71 -0.43
N LEU A 146 17.71 -10.44 -1.10
CA LEU A 146 16.90 -9.23 -0.97
C LEU A 146 15.76 -9.40 0.06
N ASP A 147 15.48 -10.61 0.54
CA ASP A 147 14.38 -10.89 1.46
C ASP A 147 14.55 -10.08 2.75
N GLY A 148 13.44 -9.48 3.24
CA GLY A 148 13.44 -8.61 4.41
C GLY A 148 14.15 -7.26 4.24
N LYS A 149 14.68 -6.94 3.05
CA LYS A 149 15.41 -5.69 2.76
C LYS A 149 14.71 -4.78 1.76
N TYR A 150 13.76 -5.32 1.02
CA TYR A 150 12.93 -4.60 0.05
C TYR A 150 11.46 -4.98 0.26
N THR A 151 10.55 -4.04 0.02
CA THR A 151 9.11 -4.25 0.17
C THR A 151 8.59 -5.05 -1.02
N VAL A 152 8.29 -6.33 -0.82
CA VAL A 152 7.55 -7.14 -1.79
C VAL A 152 6.08 -6.85 -1.62
N PHE A 153 5.42 -6.32 -2.64
CA PHE A 153 4.03 -5.88 -2.56
C PHE A 153 3.08 -6.61 -3.51
N GLY A 154 3.61 -7.55 -4.30
CA GLY A 154 2.80 -8.35 -5.21
C GLY A 154 3.60 -9.44 -5.91
N LYS A 155 2.90 -10.14 -6.79
CA LYS A 155 3.49 -11.18 -7.66
C LYS A 155 2.85 -11.14 -9.05
N VAL A 156 3.60 -11.50 -10.07
CA VAL A 156 3.08 -11.75 -11.41
C VAL A 156 2.31 -13.06 -11.42
N THR A 157 1.04 -13.01 -11.83
CA THR A 157 0.16 -14.18 -11.95
C THR A 157 -0.03 -14.62 -13.40
N SER A 158 0.22 -13.72 -14.36
CA SER A 158 0.16 -14.00 -15.79
C SER A 158 1.12 -13.09 -16.56
N GLY A 159 1.67 -13.57 -17.66
CA GLY A 159 2.53 -12.77 -18.53
C GLY A 159 4.03 -12.83 -18.18
N MET A 160 4.50 -13.80 -17.38
CA MET A 160 5.94 -13.94 -17.11
C MET A 160 6.78 -14.18 -18.38
N ASN A 161 6.21 -14.83 -19.40
CA ASN A 161 6.85 -14.93 -20.72
C ASN A 161 7.05 -13.59 -21.41
N ILE A 162 6.18 -12.60 -21.13
CA ILE A 162 6.33 -11.23 -21.61
C ILE A 162 7.44 -10.54 -20.81
N VAL A 163 7.44 -10.69 -19.46
CA VAL A 163 8.47 -10.13 -18.58
C VAL A 163 9.87 -10.59 -18.98
N ASP A 164 10.03 -11.88 -19.32
CA ASP A 164 11.33 -12.45 -19.77
C ASP A 164 11.88 -11.82 -21.05
N ASN A 165 10.98 -11.31 -21.90
CA ASN A 165 11.32 -10.72 -23.19
C ASN A 165 11.42 -9.19 -23.17
N ILE A 166 11.21 -8.53 -22.01
CA ILE A 166 11.36 -7.09 -21.85
C ILE A 166 12.80 -6.69 -22.13
N LYS A 167 12.96 -5.67 -22.96
CA LYS A 167 14.26 -5.04 -23.25
C LYS A 167 14.31 -3.64 -22.66
N LYS A 168 15.53 -3.16 -22.39
CA LYS A 168 15.72 -1.79 -21.94
C LYS A 168 15.08 -0.80 -22.92
N GLY A 169 14.22 0.07 -22.38
CA GLY A 169 13.49 1.06 -23.14
C GLY A 169 12.08 0.61 -23.59
N ASP A 170 11.70 -0.65 -23.38
CA ASP A 170 10.33 -1.11 -23.66
C ASP A 170 9.34 -0.36 -22.75
N LYS A 171 8.22 0.06 -23.34
CA LYS A 171 7.24 0.92 -22.66
C LYS A 171 6.02 0.14 -22.18
N MET A 172 5.57 0.55 -21.01
CA MET A 172 4.22 0.26 -20.53
C MET A 172 3.24 1.17 -21.27
N LYS A 173 2.43 0.63 -22.18
CA LYS A 173 1.39 1.42 -22.90
C LYS A 173 0.36 1.95 -21.91
N SER A 174 -0.09 1.10 -20.99
CA SER A 174 -1.01 1.49 -19.92
C SER A 174 -0.84 0.57 -18.69
N VAL A 175 -1.13 1.11 -17.51
CA VAL A 175 -1.27 0.32 -16.29
C VAL A 175 -2.65 0.57 -15.72
N LYS A 176 -3.48 -0.47 -15.66
CA LYS A 176 -4.86 -0.42 -15.19
C LYS A 176 -5.03 -1.25 -13.92
N ILE A 177 -5.91 -0.80 -13.03
CA ILE A 177 -6.32 -1.56 -11.87
C ILE A 177 -7.69 -2.17 -12.14
N ILE A 178 -7.73 -3.49 -12.14
CA ILE A 178 -8.95 -4.28 -12.32
C ILE A 178 -9.43 -4.72 -10.94
N GLU A 179 -10.69 -4.47 -10.65
CA GLU A 179 -11.35 -4.87 -9.42
C GLU A 179 -12.23 -6.07 -9.72
N THR A 180 -11.98 -7.18 -9.03
CA THR A 180 -12.78 -8.41 -9.14
C THR A 180 -13.43 -8.69 -7.79
N ALA A 181 -14.73 -9.00 -7.79
CA ALA A 181 -15.40 -9.55 -6.61
C ALA A 181 -14.84 -10.95 -6.37
N GLU A 182 -14.54 -11.29 -5.10
CA GLU A 182 -14.25 -12.66 -4.68
C GLU A 182 -15.54 -13.47 -4.60
#